data_61cbad3eb5f30c5af3f9c1f34b34906a
#
_entry.id   61cbad3eb5f30c5af3f9c1f34b34906a
#
_cell.length_a   1.000
_cell.length_b   1.000
_cell.length_c   1.000
_cell.angle_alpha   90.00
_cell.angle_beta   90.00
_cell.angle_gamma   90.00
#
_symmetry.space_group_name_H-M   'P 1'
#
loop_
_entity.id
_entity.type
_entity.pdbx_description
1 polymer ?
#
loop_
_entity_poly.entity_id
_entity_poly.type
_entity_poly.pdbx_seq_one_letter_code
_entity_poly.pdbx_strand_id
1 'polypeptide(L)'
;VHTVHNGIDTALWAPRPDEDACRRLGVDPERPSVVFVGRITRQKGLPLFLRACAALPPEVQVVLCAGAPDTPEILAEVEQLVEGLRESRGAAGGVVWIPEMLPRAEVIALLTQATVFACPSVYEPLGIVNLEAMACETAVVATATGGIPEVVVPGSTGVLVPIEQATDGTGTPLDPEQYVADFADAMLRVVSDPDAAAAMGRAGRERAIESFGWPAIAERTVEVYR
;
A
#
# COMPACT_ATOMS: atom_id res chain seq x y z
N VAL A 1 1.59 -14.23 27.33
CA VAL A 1 1.47 -14.58 25.91
C VAL A 1 2.56 -13.81 25.17
N HIS A 2 3.37 -14.51 24.39
CA HIS A 2 4.39 -13.92 23.53
C HIS A 2 3.90 -13.92 22.11
N THR A 3 4.00 -12.78 21.42
CA THR A 3 3.67 -12.67 19.99
C THR A 3 4.96 -12.76 19.19
N VAL A 4 5.00 -13.69 18.24
CA VAL A 4 6.04 -13.76 17.22
C VAL A 4 5.38 -13.55 15.86
N HIS A 5 5.76 -12.49 15.18
CA HIS A 5 5.19 -12.11 13.89
C HIS A 5 5.67 -13.03 12.77
N ASN A 6 4.96 -13.02 11.66
CA ASN A 6 5.49 -13.58 10.42
C ASN A 6 6.70 -12.78 9.94
N GLY A 7 7.65 -13.49 9.32
CA GLY A 7 8.81 -12.89 8.69
C GLY A 7 8.60 -12.61 7.20
N ILE A 8 9.54 -11.83 6.65
CA ILE A 8 9.65 -11.57 5.23
C ILE A 8 11.07 -11.90 4.75
N ASP A 9 11.19 -12.36 3.50
CA ASP A 9 12.49 -12.54 2.83
C ASP A 9 13.00 -11.20 2.30
N THR A 10 13.80 -10.50 3.09
CA THR A 10 14.35 -9.17 2.76
C THR A 10 15.48 -9.20 1.74
N ALA A 11 15.97 -10.38 1.34
CA ALA A 11 16.88 -10.53 0.21
C ALA A 11 16.11 -10.63 -1.11
N LEU A 12 14.95 -11.25 -1.06
CA LEU A 12 14.04 -11.36 -2.20
C LEU A 12 13.29 -10.02 -2.42
N TRP A 13 12.65 -9.49 -1.37
CA TRP A 13 12.02 -8.18 -1.35
C TRP A 13 13.09 -7.12 -1.04
N ALA A 14 13.61 -6.54 -2.09
CA ALA A 14 14.68 -5.53 -2.04
C ALA A 14 14.50 -4.55 -3.20
N PRO A 15 15.00 -3.32 -3.10
CA PRO A 15 14.94 -2.37 -4.20
C PRO A 15 15.57 -2.95 -5.46
N ARG A 16 14.80 -2.99 -6.54
CA ARG A 16 15.22 -3.45 -7.87
C ARG A 16 14.56 -2.57 -8.92
N PRO A 17 15.15 -1.42 -9.25
CA PRO A 17 14.62 -0.57 -10.29
C PRO A 17 14.64 -1.30 -11.64
N ASP A 18 13.47 -1.34 -12.28
CA ASP A 18 13.27 -1.86 -13.64
C ASP A 18 12.25 -0.99 -14.36
N GLU A 19 12.75 0.12 -14.91
CA GLU A 19 11.93 1.09 -15.62
C GLU A 19 11.25 0.48 -16.85
N ASP A 20 11.92 -0.46 -17.53
CA ASP A 20 11.34 -1.12 -18.70
C ASP A 20 10.14 -2.00 -18.31
N ALA A 21 10.21 -2.69 -17.16
CA ALA A 21 9.07 -3.41 -16.63
C ALA A 21 7.92 -2.43 -16.28
N CYS A 22 8.19 -1.32 -15.62
CA CYS A 22 7.19 -0.31 -15.32
C CYS A 22 6.51 0.23 -16.58
N ARG A 23 7.29 0.59 -17.61
CA ARG A 23 6.74 1.08 -18.90
C ARG A 23 5.90 0.03 -19.61
N ARG A 24 6.30 -1.25 -19.61
CA ARG A 24 5.48 -2.35 -20.18
C ARG A 24 4.14 -2.49 -19.47
N LEU A 25 4.08 -2.20 -18.19
CA LEU A 25 2.86 -2.22 -17.37
C LEU A 25 2.04 -0.93 -17.48
N GLY A 26 2.49 0.04 -18.30
CA GLY A 26 1.81 1.31 -18.49
C GLY A 26 2.11 2.37 -17.43
N VAL A 27 3.10 2.12 -16.57
CA VAL A 27 3.55 3.05 -15.52
C VAL A 27 4.72 3.86 -16.04
N ASP A 28 4.62 5.19 -15.94
CA ASP A 28 5.72 6.10 -16.28
C ASP A 28 6.66 6.25 -15.08
N PRO A 29 7.91 5.78 -15.17
CA PRO A 29 8.85 5.82 -14.04
C PRO A 29 9.34 7.23 -13.69
N GLU A 30 9.12 8.22 -14.54
CA GLU A 30 9.51 9.62 -14.28
C GLU A 30 8.46 10.40 -13.48
N ARG A 31 7.27 9.83 -13.29
CA ARG A 31 6.17 10.47 -12.56
C ARG A 31 6.03 9.89 -11.16
N PRO A 32 5.72 10.74 -10.15
CA PRO A 32 5.36 10.22 -8.84
C PRO A 32 4.13 9.31 -8.94
N SER A 33 4.10 8.25 -8.14
CA SER A 33 3.01 7.29 -8.18
C SER A 33 2.58 6.84 -6.79
N VAL A 34 1.27 6.57 -6.67
CA VAL A 34 0.67 5.88 -5.53
C VAL A 34 0.24 4.49 -6.01
N VAL A 35 0.77 3.46 -5.38
CA VAL A 35 0.55 2.06 -5.78
C VAL A 35 -0.27 1.32 -4.73
N PHE A 36 -1.30 0.61 -5.18
CA PHE A 36 -2.04 -0.39 -4.40
C PHE A 36 -1.73 -1.78 -4.93
N VAL A 37 -1.48 -2.74 -4.04
CA VAL A 37 -1.29 -4.15 -4.39
C VAL A 37 -2.20 -5.01 -3.51
N GLY A 38 -3.09 -5.77 -4.11
CA GLY A 38 -3.97 -6.65 -3.36
C GLY A 38 -5.15 -7.22 -4.15
N ARG A 39 -5.92 -8.09 -3.49
CA ARG A 39 -7.19 -8.58 -4.06
C ARG A 39 -8.27 -7.50 -4.00
N ILE A 40 -9.24 -7.58 -4.88
CA ILE A 40 -10.42 -6.72 -4.88
C ILE A 40 -11.42 -7.25 -3.85
N THR A 41 -11.29 -6.78 -2.60
CA THR A 41 -12.14 -7.21 -1.49
C THR A 41 -12.55 -6.00 -0.64
N ARG A 42 -13.69 -6.11 0.06
CA ARG A 42 -14.11 -5.06 1.03
C ARG A 42 -13.04 -4.84 2.10
N GLN A 43 -12.43 -5.92 2.57
CA GLN A 43 -11.38 -5.89 3.58
C GLN A 43 -10.19 -5.01 3.17
N LYS A 44 -9.81 -5.04 1.88
CA LYS A 44 -8.66 -4.29 1.36
C LYS A 44 -8.95 -2.80 1.12
N GLY A 45 -10.19 -2.36 1.26
CA GLY A 45 -10.56 -0.95 1.22
C GLY A 45 -10.36 -0.26 -0.14
N LEU A 46 -10.24 -1.02 -1.23
CA LEU A 46 -9.96 -0.46 -2.56
C LEU A 46 -10.97 0.62 -3.00
N PRO A 47 -12.30 0.50 -2.77
CA PRO A 47 -13.23 1.59 -3.07
C PRO A 47 -12.92 2.89 -2.34
N LEU A 48 -12.53 2.82 -1.06
CA LEU A 48 -12.14 4.00 -0.26
C LEU A 48 -10.87 4.66 -0.81
N PHE A 49 -9.89 3.84 -1.19
CA PHE A 49 -8.66 4.32 -1.83
C PHE A 49 -8.92 5.04 -3.15
N LEU A 50 -9.74 4.45 -4.03
CA LEU A 50 -10.08 5.06 -5.32
C LEU A 50 -10.77 6.42 -5.16
N ARG A 51 -11.66 6.53 -4.16
CA ARG A 51 -12.30 7.80 -3.81
C ARG A 51 -11.27 8.82 -3.30
N ALA A 52 -10.32 8.40 -2.46
CA ALA A 52 -9.25 9.27 -1.99
C ALA A 52 -8.32 9.74 -3.12
N CYS A 53 -8.07 8.90 -4.12
CA CYS A 53 -7.26 9.24 -5.29
C CYS A 53 -7.84 10.38 -6.15
N ALA A 54 -9.13 10.68 -6.04
CA ALA A 54 -9.74 11.80 -6.76
C ALA A 54 -9.16 13.17 -6.33
N ALA A 55 -8.62 13.27 -5.11
CA ALA A 55 -7.99 14.48 -4.60
C ALA A 55 -6.51 14.63 -5.01
N LEU A 56 -5.89 13.57 -5.56
CA LEU A 56 -4.50 13.64 -5.98
C LEU A 56 -4.33 14.49 -7.25
N PRO A 57 -3.27 15.30 -7.37
CA PRO A 57 -3.02 16.08 -8.56
C PRO A 57 -2.76 15.19 -9.79
N PRO A 58 -3.08 15.66 -11.01
CA PRO A 58 -3.05 14.82 -12.22
C PRO A 58 -1.65 14.31 -12.59
N GLU A 59 -0.59 14.95 -12.15
CA GLU A 59 0.80 14.51 -12.34
C GLU A 59 1.17 13.26 -11.53
N VAL A 60 0.43 12.93 -10.47
CA VAL A 60 0.63 11.72 -9.68
C VAL A 60 -0.11 10.56 -10.34
N GLN A 61 0.58 9.48 -10.63
CA GLN A 61 -0.07 8.27 -11.17
C GLN A 61 -0.74 7.46 -10.06
N VAL A 62 -1.88 6.86 -10.39
CA VAL A 62 -2.57 5.88 -9.54
C VAL A 62 -2.40 4.52 -10.18
N VAL A 63 -1.71 3.61 -9.50
CA VAL A 63 -1.39 2.29 -10.03
C VAL A 63 -2.06 1.22 -9.16
N LEU A 64 -2.88 0.41 -9.78
CA LEU A 64 -3.65 -0.66 -9.15
C LEU A 64 -3.14 -2.01 -9.65
N CYS A 65 -2.42 -2.76 -8.81
CA CYS A 65 -2.18 -4.18 -9.03
C CYS A 65 -3.28 -4.94 -8.27
N ALA A 66 -4.48 -4.99 -8.86
CA ALA A 66 -5.68 -5.42 -8.17
C ALA A 66 -6.51 -6.37 -9.03
N GLY A 67 -6.63 -7.61 -8.58
CA GLY A 67 -7.40 -8.67 -9.22
C GLY A 67 -8.11 -9.56 -8.22
N ALA A 68 -8.58 -10.73 -8.68
CA ALA A 68 -9.24 -11.74 -7.87
C ALA A 68 -10.36 -11.15 -6.96
N PRO A 69 -11.44 -10.61 -7.54
CA PRO A 69 -12.55 -10.05 -6.77
C PRO A 69 -13.26 -11.15 -5.97
N ASP A 70 -13.66 -10.82 -4.73
CA ASP A 70 -14.42 -11.76 -3.89
C ASP A 70 -15.84 -11.94 -4.41
N THR A 71 -16.45 -10.90 -4.98
CA THR A 71 -17.80 -10.95 -5.55
C THR A 71 -17.91 -10.09 -6.83
N PRO A 72 -18.87 -10.38 -7.72
CA PRO A 72 -19.13 -9.53 -8.89
C PRO A 72 -19.52 -8.09 -8.54
N GLU A 73 -20.20 -7.88 -7.41
CA GLU A 73 -20.68 -6.56 -6.99
C GLU A 73 -19.53 -5.64 -6.65
N ILE A 74 -18.50 -6.13 -5.90
CA ILE A 74 -17.34 -5.30 -5.60
C ILE A 74 -16.48 -5.03 -6.84
N LEU A 75 -16.44 -5.97 -7.78
CA LEU A 75 -15.76 -5.74 -9.06
C LEU A 75 -16.44 -4.61 -9.82
N ALA A 76 -17.76 -4.67 -9.98
CA ALA A 76 -18.53 -3.64 -10.69
C ALA A 76 -18.38 -2.26 -10.02
N GLU A 77 -18.36 -2.20 -8.68
CA GLU A 77 -18.11 -0.96 -7.95
C GLU A 77 -16.72 -0.40 -8.25
N VAL A 78 -15.69 -1.25 -8.24
CA VAL A 78 -14.31 -0.83 -8.54
C VAL A 78 -14.17 -0.38 -9.99
N GLU A 79 -14.79 -1.08 -10.96
CA GLU A 79 -14.81 -0.68 -12.37
C GLU A 79 -15.40 0.71 -12.55
N GLN A 80 -16.54 1.00 -11.91
CA GLN A 80 -17.18 2.31 -11.96
C GLN A 80 -16.30 3.41 -11.35
N LEU A 81 -15.68 3.13 -10.20
CA LEU A 81 -14.78 4.08 -9.53
C LEU A 81 -13.52 4.37 -10.36
N VAL A 82 -12.95 3.36 -10.98
CA VAL A 82 -11.78 3.52 -11.87
C VAL A 82 -12.15 4.35 -13.11
N GLU A 83 -13.30 4.07 -13.73
CA GLU A 83 -13.74 4.85 -14.89
C GLU A 83 -14.04 6.31 -14.53
N GLY A 84 -14.77 6.55 -13.45
CA GLY A 84 -15.01 7.91 -12.95
C GLY A 84 -13.71 8.63 -12.59
N LEU A 85 -12.72 7.93 -12.04
CA LEU A 85 -11.43 8.50 -11.73
C LEU A 85 -10.65 8.84 -13.02
N ARG A 86 -10.70 7.99 -14.05
CA ARG A 86 -10.10 8.27 -15.38
C ARG A 86 -10.73 9.47 -16.04
N GLU A 87 -12.06 9.56 -16.03
CA GLU A 87 -12.78 10.70 -16.58
C GLU A 87 -12.44 12.01 -15.89
N SER A 88 -12.45 12.02 -14.55
CA SER A 88 -12.18 13.23 -13.76
C SER A 88 -10.73 13.73 -13.89
N ARG A 89 -9.77 12.82 -14.05
CA ARG A 89 -8.35 13.14 -14.15
C ARG A 89 -7.90 13.41 -15.59
N GLY A 90 -8.72 13.02 -16.59
CA GLY A 90 -8.42 13.16 -18.01
C GLY A 90 -7.19 12.37 -18.48
N ALA A 91 -6.76 12.60 -19.71
CA ALA A 91 -5.66 11.85 -20.33
C ALA A 91 -4.32 11.97 -19.60
N ALA A 92 -4.08 13.08 -18.90
CA ALA A 92 -2.86 13.32 -18.11
C ALA A 92 -2.87 12.59 -16.75
N GLY A 93 -4.03 12.11 -16.30
CA GLY A 93 -4.24 11.65 -14.94
C GLY A 93 -3.63 10.30 -14.56
N GLY A 94 -3.13 9.51 -15.53
CA GLY A 94 -2.33 8.31 -15.27
C GLY A 94 -2.96 7.32 -14.31
N VAL A 95 -4.15 6.77 -14.63
CA VAL A 95 -4.78 5.68 -13.87
C VAL A 95 -4.50 4.36 -14.56
N VAL A 96 -3.60 3.58 -13.98
CA VAL A 96 -3.17 2.27 -14.48
C VAL A 96 -3.81 1.19 -13.64
N TRP A 97 -4.56 0.30 -14.24
CA TRP A 97 -5.12 -0.87 -13.56
C TRP A 97 -4.62 -2.15 -14.22
N ILE A 98 -3.97 -2.99 -13.44
CA ILE A 98 -3.40 -4.28 -13.79
C ILE A 98 -4.20 -5.34 -13.05
N PRO A 99 -5.18 -5.99 -13.70
CA PRO A 99 -6.07 -6.96 -13.04
C PRO A 99 -5.44 -8.36 -12.90
N GLU A 100 -4.37 -8.65 -13.63
CA GLU A 100 -3.69 -9.93 -13.60
C GLU A 100 -2.77 -10.04 -12.37
N MET A 101 -2.53 -11.28 -11.96
CA MET A 101 -1.50 -11.56 -10.97
C MET A 101 -0.13 -11.39 -11.61
N LEU A 102 0.59 -10.36 -11.20
CA LEU A 102 1.94 -10.10 -11.70
C LEU A 102 2.97 -11.09 -11.14
N PRO A 103 4.00 -11.43 -11.92
CA PRO A 103 5.22 -12.03 -11.40
C PRO A 103 5.82 -11.17 -10.29
N ARG A 104 6.38 -11.82 -9.26
CA ARG A 104 6.93 -11.10 -8.10
C ARG A 104 8.00 -10.05 -8.48
N ALA A 105 8.81 -10.32 -9.49
CA ALA A 105 9.83 -9.37 -9.95
C ALA A 105 9.21 -8.05 -10.45
N GLU A 106 8.08 -8.11 -11.12
CA GLU A 106 7.36 -6.92 -11.60
C GLU A 106 6.69 -6.17 -10.44
N VAL A 107 6.15 -6.88 -9.44
CA VAL A 107 5.63 -6.24 -8.21
C VAL A 107 6.76 -5.51 -7.48
N ILE A 108 7.95 -6.13 -7.35
CA ILE A 108 9.12 -5.49 -6.73
C ILE A 108 9.55 -4.25 -7.53
N ALA A 109 9.57 -4.31 -8.86
CA ALA A 109 9.90 -3.15 -9.70
C ALA A 109 8.90 -2.00 -9.49
N LEU A 110 7.59 -2.29 -9.49
CA LEU A 110 6.56 -1.30 -9.23
C LEU A 110 6.66 -0.68 -7.83
N LEU A 111 6.86 -1.51 -6.79
CA LEU A 111 7.05 -1.02 -5.43
C LEU A 111 8.32 -0.17 -5.32
N THR A 112 9.44 -0.62 -5.91
CA THR A 112 10.70 0.14 -5.90
C THR A 112 10.57 1.51 -6.56
N GLN A 113 9.74 1.61 -7.61
CA GLN A 113 9.52 2.85 -8.35
C GLN A 113 8.46 3.75 -7.70
N ALA A 114 7.60 3.19 -6.87
CA ALA A 114 6.48 3.93 -6.26
C ALA A 114 6.97 4.99 -5.27
N THR A 115 6.35 6.18 -5.30
CA THR A 115 6.53 7.18 -4.26
C THR A 115 5.82 6.77 -2.96
N VAL A 116 4.62 6.19 -3.11
CA VAL A 116 3.78 5.76 -1.99
C VAL A 116 3.17 4.39 -2.28
N PHE A 117 3.27 3.49 -1.32
CA PHE A 117 2.43 2.32 -1.24
C PHE A 117 1.22 2.62 -0.36
N ALA A 118 0.00 2.42 -0.88
CA ALA A 118 -1.24 2.66 -0.16
C ALA A 118 -1.85 1.34 0.35
N CYS A 119 -2.10 1.25 1.66
CA CYS A 119 -2.77 0.13 2.31
C CYS A 119 -4.03 0.60 3.04
N PRO A 120 -5.16 0.80 2.32
CA PRO A 120 -6.42 1.31 2.87
C PRO A 120 -7.25 0.21 3.55
N SER A 121 -6.63 -0.90 3.95
CA SER A 121 -7.32 -2.05 4.54
C SER A 121 -8.14 -1.64 5.75
N VAL A 122 -9.40 -2.06 5.80
CA VAL A 122 -10.27 -1.87 6.97
C VAL A 122 -10.08 -2.97 8.01
N TYR A 123 -9.44 -4.06 7.64
CA TYR A 123 -8.99 -5.12 8.52
C TYR A 123 -7.71 -5.76 7.97
N GLU A 124 -6.67 -5.85 8.78
CA GLU A 124 -5.39 -6.44 8.38
C GLU A 124 -4.71 -7.12 9.58
N PRO A 125 -4.54 -8.45 9.57
CA PRO A 125 -3.95 -9.16 10.71
C PRO A 125 -2.52 -8.73 11.04
N LEU A 126 -1.68 -8.51 10.03
CA LEU A 126 -0.31 -8.02 10.17
C LEU A 126 0.03 -6.99 9.10
N GLY A 127 -0.34 -7.25 7.84
CA GLY A 127 0.00 -6.38 6.72
C GLY A 127 1.34 -6.73 6.09
N ILE A 128 1.53 -7.99 5.68
CA ILE A 128 2.76 -8.44 5.00
C ILE A 128 3.07 -7.57 3.77
N VAL A 129 2.05 -7.11 3.04
CA VAL A 129 2.25 -6.24 1.87
C VAL A 129 2.90 -4.89 2.25
N ASN A 130 2.63 -4.37 3.47
CA ASN A 130 3.35 -3.19 3.96
C ASN A 130 4.84 -3.50 4.17
N LEU A 131 5.17 -4.69 4.69
CA LEU A 131 6.57 -5.13 4.83
C LEU A 131 7.25 -5.30 3.46
N GLU A 132 6.52 -5.81 2.46
CA GLU A 132 7.01 -5.95 1.08
C GLU A 132 7.35 -4.58 0.49
N ALA A 133 6.46 -3.60 0.65
CA ALA A 133 6.69 -2.22 0.21
C ALA A 133 7.86 -1.57 0.96
N MET A 134 7.88 -1.67 2.29
CA MET A 134 8.98 -1.17 3.14
C MET A 134 10.31 -1.81 2.74
N ALA A 135 10.34 -3.11 2.50
CA ALA A 135 11.54 -3.82 2.07
C ALA A 135 12.04 -3.36 0.69
N CYS A 136 11.15 -2.84 -0.17
CA CYS A 136 11.49 -2.21 -1.45
C CYS A 136 11.80 -0.71 -1.35
N GLU A 137 11.95 -0.16 -0.13
CA GLU A 137 12.21 1.26 0.15
C GLU A 137 11.07 2.20 -0.28
N THR A 138 9.83 1.72 -0.27
CA THR A 138 8.66 2.53 -0.57
C THR A 138 8.05 3.08 0.71
N ALA A 139 7.74 4.39 0.74
CA ALA A 139 6.98 4.99 1.84
C ALA A 139 5.57 4.41 1.90
N VAL A 140 5.08 4.14 3.12
CA VAL A 140 3.77 3.52 3.33
C VAL A 140 2.76 4.54 3.85
N VAL A 141 1.58 4.59 3.22
CA VAL A 141 0.38 5.23 3.79
C VAL A 141 -0.65 4.14 4.05
N ALA A 142 -1.00 3.90 5.30
CA ALA A 142 -1.84 2.79 5.68
C ALA A 142 -2.87 3.14 6.74
N THR A 143 -3.97 2.39 6.79
CA THR A 143 -4.95 2.49 7.87
C THR A 143 -4.36 2.02 9.20
N ALA A 144 -4.64 2.74 10.27
CA ALA A 144 -4.28 2.35 11.64
C ALA A 144 -5.23 1.25 12.16
N THR A 145 -5.18 0.04 11.57
CA THR A 145 -6.07 -1.09 11.93
C THR A 145 -5.29 -2.39 12.07
N GLY A 146 -5.79 -3.29 12.91
CA GLY A 146 -5.22 -4.62 13.13
C GLY A 146 -3.74 -4.57 13.51
N GLY A 147 -2.91 -5.34 12.81
CA GLY A 147 -1.47 -5.41 13.03
C GLY A 147 -0.66 -4.36 12.26
N ILE A 148 -1.27 -3.51 11.42
CA ILE A 148 -0.54 -2.49 10.68
C ILE A 148 0.28 -1.56 11.58
N PRO A 149 -0.24 -1.07 12.75
CA PRO A 149 0.54 -0.24 13.66
C PRO A 149 1.76 -0.94 14.30
N GLU A 150 1.81 -2.27 14.26
CA GLU A 150 2.99 -3.03 14.70
C GLU A 150 4.10 -3.04 13.63
N VAL A 151 3.71 -2.88 12.37
CA VAL A 151 4.61 -2.86 11.19
C VAL A 151 5.08 -1.44 10.89
N VAL A 152 4.17 -0.51 10.70
CA VAL A 152 4.43 0.87 10.28
C VAL A 152 4.59 1.78 11.49
N VAL A 153 5.71 2.50 11.56
CA VAL A 153 6.00 3.50 12.61
C VAL A 153 5.62 4.89 12.07
N PRO A 154 4.59 5.54 12.66
CA PRO A 154 4.13 6.84 12.18
C PRO A 154 5.23 7.90 12.16
N GLY A 155 5.36 8.63 11.05
CA GLY A 155 6.34 9.69 10.87
C GLY A 155 7.78 9.22 10.63
N SER A 156 8.04 7.91 10.75
CA SER A 156 9.36 7.32 10.50
C SER A 156 9.37 6.43 9.26
N THR A 157 8.52 5.41 9.23
CA THR A 157 8.47 4.46 8.10
C THR A 157 7.24 4.65 7.21
N GLY A 158 6.34 5.55 7.58
CA GLY A 158 5.13 5.85 6.84
C GLY A 158 4.16 6.72 7.63
N VAL A 159 2.94 6.80 7.12
CA VAL A 159 1.82 7.54 7.72
C VAL A 159 0.70 6.56 8.05
N LEU A 160 0.20 6.62 9.28
CA LEU A 160 -0.98 5.87 9.71
C LEU A 160 -2.20 6.79 9.72
N VAL A 161 -3.23 6.40 9.00
CA VAL A 161 -4.52 7.09 8.95
C VAL A 161 -5.46 6.46 9.97
N PRO A 162 -5.94 7.22 10.97
CA PRO A 162 -6.88 6.70 11.95
C PRO A 162 -8.20 6.24 11.30
N ILE A 163 -8.82 5.25 11.89
CA ILE A 163 -10.14 4.76 11.46
C ILE A 163 -11.00 4.45 12.68
N GLU A 164 -12.19 5.04 12.73
CA GLU A 164 -13.25 4.62 13.64
C GLU A 164 -14.19 3.69 12.88
N GLN A 165 -14.43 2.49 13.41
CA GLN A 165 -15.09 1.43 12.65
C GLN A 165 -16.39 1.00 13.31
N ALA A 166 -17.36 0.58 12.48
CA ALA A 166 -18.57 -0.09 12.94
C ALA A 166 -18.20 -1.39 13.69
N THR A 167 -18.97 -1.68 14.74
CA THR A 167 -18.77 -2.87 15.59
C THR A 167 -19.54 -4.09 15.11
N ASP A 168 -20.07 -4.03 13.89
CA ASP A 168 -20.88 -5.08 13.25
C ASP A 168 -20.04 -6.18 12.57
N GLY A 169 -18.72 -6.08 12.66
CA GLY A 169 -17.76 -7.02 12.05
C GLY A 169 -17.40 -6.71 10.58
N THR A 170 -17.98 -5.68 9.97
CA THR A 170 -17.67 -5.28 8.58
C THR A 170 -16.36 -4.52 8.48
N GLY A 171 -15.94 -3.85 9.56
CA GLY A 171 -14.80 -2.93 9.55
C GLY A 171 -15.06 -1.62 8.79
N THR A 172 -16.32 -1.36 8.40
CA THR A 172 -16.68 -0.14 7.67
C THR A 172 -16.39 1.09 8.52
N PRO A 173 -15.75 2.16 7.96
CA PRO A 173 -15.57 3.41 8.68
C PRO A 173 -16.94 3.99 9.12
N LEU A 174 -17.02 4.53 10.34
CA LEU A 174 -18.22 5.22 10.82
C LEU A 174 -18.50 6.50 10.03
N ASP A 175 -17.43 7.20 9.64
CA ASP A 175 -17.48 8.33 8.71
C ASP A 175 -16.59 8.05 7.50
N PRO A 176 -17.14 7.42 6.43
CA PRO A 176 -16.37 7.10 5.24
C PRO A 176 -15.84 8.34 4.48
N GLU A 177 -16.58 9.47 4.52
CA GLU A 177 -16.16 10.70 3.84
C GLU A 177 -14.93 11.31 4.54
N GLN A 178 -14.95 11.40 5.86
CA GLN A 178 -13.82 11.88 6.64
C GLN A 178 -12.63 10.98 6.48
N TYR A 179 -12.81 9.65 6.55
CA TYR A 179 -11.71 8.71 6.33
C TYR A 179 -11.09 8.85 4.94
N VAL A 180 -11.90 9.01 3.89
CA VAL A 180 -11.42 9.22 2.51
C VAL A 180 -10.62 10.51 2.42
N ALA A 181 -11.08 11.60 3.04
CA ALA A 181 -10.36 12.86 3.08
C ALA A 181 -9.02 12.74 3.82
N ASP A 182 -9.01 12.10 4.99
CA ASP A 182 -7.79 11.90 5.79
C ASP A 182 -6.76 11.03 5.05
N PHE A 183 -7.23 10.00 4.33
CA PHE A 183 -6.37 9.14 3.54
C PHE A 183 -5.78 9.88 2.32
N ALA A 184 -6.58 10.71 1.67
CA ALA A 184 -6.13 11.57 0.58
C ALA A 184 -5.06 12.57 1.06
N ASP A 185 -5.30 13.24 2.19
CA ASP A 185 -4.36 14.20 2.77
C ASP A 185 -3.04 13.52 3.18
N ALA A 186 -3.11 12.29 3.70
CA ALA A 186 -1.92 11.51 4.04
C ALA A 186 -1.08 11.19 2.79
N MET A 187 -1.73 10.73 1.71
CA MET A 187 -1.04 10.49 0.43
C MET A 187 -0.44 11.77 -0.14
N LEU A 188 -1.21 12.86 -0.17
CA LEU A 188 -0.76 14.16 -0.68
C LEU A 188 0.49 14.66 0.05
N ARG A 189 0.52 14.58 1.37
CA ARG A 189 1.69 14.99 2.18
C ARG A 189 2.95 14.23 1.79
N VAL A 190 2.85 12.91 1.60
CA VAL A 190 4.03 12.09 1.25
C VAL A 190 4.46 12.34 -0.19
N VAL A 191 3.52 12.40 -1.14
CA VAL A 191 3.83 12.63 -2.57
C VAL A 191 4.41 14.02 -2.81
N SER A 192 4.02 15.02 -2.00
CA SER A 192 4.49 16.42 -2.14
C SER A 192 5.89 16.65 -1.58
N ASP A 193 6.48 15.69 -0.85
CA ASP A 193 7.83 15.77 -0.28
C ASP A 193 8.62 14.50 -0.63
N PRO A 194 9.25 14.47 -1.82
CA PRO A 194 10.01 13.30 -2.28
C PRO A 194 11.17 12.91 -1.37
N ASP A 195 11.81 13.89 -0.72
CA ASP A 195 12.93 13.64 0.20
C ASP A 195 12.45 12.95 1.48
N ALA A 196 11.33 13.41 2.03
CA ALA A 196 10.69 12.76 3.17
C ALA A 196 10.18 11.36 2.80
N ALA A 197 9.56 11.19 1.62
CA ALA A 197 9.13 9.89 1.13
C ALA A 197 10.31 8.91 1.02
N ALA A 198 11.42 9.33 0.42
CA ALA A 198 12.62 8.51 0.30
C ALA A 198 13.24 8.20 1.68
N ALA A 199 13.21 9.13 2.62
CA ALA A 199 13.68 8.89 4.00
C ALA A 199 12.80 7.85 4.72
N MET A 200 11.47 7.94 4.58
CA MET A 200 10.53 6.95 5.12
C MET A 200 10.76 5.56 4.49
N GLY A 201 10.99 5.50 3.18
CA GLY A 201 11.28 4.25 2.48
C GLY A 201 12.54 3.57 3.03
N ARG A 202 13.65 4.31 3.18
CA ARG A 202 14.89 3.77 3.77
C ARG A 202 14.69 3.27 5.20
N ALA A 203 14.09 4.08 6.06
CA ALA A 203 13.77 3.68 7.43
C ALA A 203 12.83 2.46 7.48
N GLY A 204 11.91 2.38 6.52
CA GLY A 204 11.03 1.23 6.33
C GLY A 204 11.82 -0.05 6.04
N ARG A 205 12.78 0.02 5.13
CA ARG A 205 13.63 -1.12 4.79
C ARG A 205 14.50 -1.56 5.97
N GLU A 206 15.14 -0.64 6.68
CA GLU A 206 15.91 -0.95 7.87
C GLU A 206 15.04 -1.71 8.89
N ARG A 207 13.85 -1.20 9.19
CA ARG A 207 12.91 -1.86 10.08
C ARG A 207 12.46 -3.24 9.58
N ALA A 208 12.17 -3.38 8.29
CA ALA A 208 11.78 -4.67 7.70
C ALA A 208 12.89 -5.72 7.88
N ILE A 209 14.15 -5.34 7.70
CA ILE A 209 15.31 -6.22 7.89
C ILE A 209 15.48 -6.57 9.36
N GLU A 210 15.55 -5.57 10.23
CA GLU A 210 15.93 -5.74 11.64
C GLU A 210 14.82 -6.38 12.49
N SER A 211 13.56 -6.10 12.16
CA SER A 211 12.42 -6.50 12.98
C SER A 211 11.58 -7.63 12.39
N PHE A 212 11.56 -7.79 11.07
CA PHE A 212 10.68 -8.73 10.37
C PHE A 212 11.40 -9.63 9.37
N GLY A 213 12.70 -9.48 9.16
CA GLY A 213 13.49 -10.43 8.39
C GLY A 213 13.45 -11.82 9.05
N TRP A 214 13.41 -12.89 8.24
CA TRP A 214 13.38 -14.26 8.78
C TRP A 214 14.45 -14.55 9.83
N PRO A 215 15.70 -14.03 9.75
CA PRO A 215 16.69 -14.21 10.81
C PRO A 215 16.22 -13.62 12.16
N ALA A 216 15.73 -12.39 12.18
CA ALA A 216 15.24 -11.73 13.39
C ALA A 216 14.02 -12.46 14.00
N ILE A 217 13.11 -12.95 13.15
CA ILE A 217 11.96 -13.73 13.60
C ILE A 217 12.40 -15.08 14.19
N ALA A 218 13.40 -15.74 13.58
CA ALA A 218 13.94 -16.99 14.10
C ALA A 218 14.59 -16.81 15.49
N GLU A 219 15.38 -15.74 15.68
CA GLU A 219 15.96 -15.41 16.97
C GLU A 219 14.90 -15.22 18.06
N ARG A 220 13.87 -14.40 17.80
CA ARG A 220 12.73 -14.21 18.72
C ARG A 220 11.99 -15.50 19.01
N THR A 221 11.84 -16.36 18.02
CA THR A 221 11.19 -17.68 18.20
C THR A 221 12.00 -18.52 19.17
N VAL A 222 13.32 -18.57 19.04
CA VAL A 222 14.22 -19.31 19.94
C VAL A 222 14.15 -18.76 21.35
N GLU A 223 14.06 -17.43 21.54
CA GLU A 223 13.91 -16.79 22.84
C GLU A 223 12.64 -17.24 23.59
N VAL A 224 11.53 -17.47 22.87
CA VAL A 224 10.27 -17.94 23.47
C VAL A 224 10.39 -19.40 23.98
N TYR A 225 11.29 -20.20 23.39
CA TYR A 225 11.52 -21.60 23.80
C TYR A 225 12.57 -21.76 24.92
N ARG A 226 13.25 -20.68 25.31
CA ARG A 226 14.21 -20.66 26.43
C ARG A 226 13.55 -20.24 27.73
#